data_3dbfcf3cf635350a52734d5585e172c2
#
_entry.id   3dbfcf3cf635350a52734d5585e172c2
#
_cell.length_a   1.000
_cell.length_b   1.000
_cell.length_c   1.000
_cell.angle_alpha   90.00
_cell.angle_beta   90.00
_cell.angle_gamma   90.00
#
_symmetry.space_group_name_H-M   'P 1'
#
loop_
_entity.id
_entity.type
_entity.pdbx_description
1 polymer ?
#
loop_
_entity_poly.entity_id
_entity_poly.type
_entity_poly.pdbx_seq_one_letter_code
_entity_poly.pdbx_strand_id
1 'polypeptide(L)'
;EIEEFRRFAGDQGRERGVTIAIEPLNTKESNILTSVAEACVVAARVDMPEVTVLADFYHMDEEDEPLTNIVDAGGRLSHVHVADTGRLHPGTGSYDYPAFWQALAGAGYDSRISVECNWRDFPTEVAPAMRFLRESFPG
;
A
#
# COMPACT_ATOMS: atom_id res chain seq x y z
N GLU A 1 11.93 18.24 -9.20
CA GLU A 1 10.47 18.55 -9.29
C GLU A 1 9.60 17.67 -8.40
N ILE A 2 9.69 16.32 -8.50
CA ILE A 2 8.85 15.44 -7.69
C ILE A 2 9.18 15.53 -6.19
N GLU A 3 10.45 15.65 -5.84
CA GLU A 3 10.90 15.81 -4.45
C GLU A 3 10.49 17.19 -3.90
N GLU A 4 10.54 18.23 -4.72
CA GLU A 4 10.10 19.59 -4.34
C GLU A 4 8.58 19.60 -4.05
N PHE A 5 7.79 18.98 -4.93
CA PHE A 5 6.35 18.87 -4.71
C PHE A 5 6.02 18.12 -3.42
N ARG A 6 6.69 16.99 -3.16
CA ARG A 6 6.48 16.20 -1.96
C ARG A 6 6.95 16.90 -0.69
N ARG A 7 8.03 17.69 -0.77
CA ARG A 7 8.48 18.54 0.34
C ARG A 7 7.43 19.61 0.65
N PHE A 8 6.91 20.28 -0.39
CA PHE A 8 5.82 21.23 -0.23
C PHE A 8 4.59 20.57 0.39
N ALA A 9 4.17 19.39 -0.08
CA ALA A 9 3.07 18.63 0.47
C ALA A 9 3.32 18.23 1.93
N GLY A 10 4.55 17.83 2.27
CA GLY A 10 4.97 17.51 3.63
C GLY A 10 4.86 18.70 4.58
N ASP A 11 5.27 19.90 4.16
CA ASP A 11 5.13 21.12 4.94
C ASP A 11 3.64 21.44 5.20
N GLN A 12 2.78 21.30 4.17
CA GLN A 12 1.34 21.46 4.33
C GLN A 12 0.73 20.39 5.25
N GLY A 13 1.23 19.16 5.19
CA GLY A 13 0.84 18.07 6.08
C GLY A 13 1.17 18.38 7.53
N ARG A 14 2.40 18.84 7.79
CA ARG A 14 2.88 19.21 9.14
C ARG A 14 2.01 20.30 9.77
N GLU A 15 1.72 21.36 9.03
CA GLU A 15 0.88 22.46 9.50
C GLU A 15 -0.54 22.02 9.89
N ARG A 16 -1.04 20.92 9.31
CA ARG A 16 -2.42 20.43 9.49
C ARG A 16 -2.51 19.12 10.26
N GLY A 17 -1.39 18.54 10.67
CA GLY A 17 -1.34 17.24 11.33
C GLY A 17 -1.79 16.08 10.41
N VAL A 18 -1.47 16.16 9.12
CA VAL A 18 -1.82 15.17 8.08
C VAL A 18 -0.57 14.49 7.55
N THR A 19 -0.60 13.18 7.41
CA THR A 19 0.43 12.39 6.76
C THR A 19 0.15 12.25 5.27
N ILE A 20 1.19 12.41 4.45
CA ILE A 20 1.15 12.22 3.00
C ILE A 20 1.80 10.89 2.68
N ALA A 21 1.03 9.91 2.24
CA ALA A 21 1.55 8.62 1.82
C ALA A 21 1.80 8.61 0.30
N ILE A 22 3.01 8.21 -0.08
CA ILE A 22 3.38 8.04 -1.49
C ILE A 22 2.91 6.64 -1.90
N GLU A 23 2.02 6.57 -2.86
CA GLU A 23 1.56 5.32 -3.46
C GLU A 23 2.25 5.11 -4.81
N PRO A 24 3.09 4.08 -4.96
CA PRO A 24 3.55 3.62 -6.27
C PRO A 24 2.43 2.87 -6.98
N LEU A 25 2.29 3.11 -8.28
CA LEU A 25 1.29 2.44 -9.11
C LEU A 25 1.99 1.51 -10.10
N ASN A 26 1.30 0.52 -10.63
CA ASN A 26 1.86 -0.34 -11.68
C ASN A 26 2.18 0.44 -12.96
N THR A 27 3.05 -0.10 -13.81
CA THR A 27 3.56 0.55 -15.03
C THR A 27 2.50 0.79 -16.10
N LYS A 28 1.32 0.16 -15.99
CA LYS A 28 0.17 0.43 -16.88
C LYS A 28 -0.54 1.73 -16.50
N GLU A 29 -0.45 2.14 -15.24
CA GLU A 29 -1.16 3.30 -14.68
C GLU A 29 -0.23 4.50 -14.43
N SER A 30 1.07 4.27 -14.22
CA SER A 30 2.05 5.32 -13.95
C SER A 30 3.42 5.01 -14.56
N ASN A 31 4.19 6.04 -14.84
CA ASN A 31 5.59 5.94 -15.27
C ASN A 31 6.55 6.72 -14.34
N ILE A 32 6.12 7.03 -13.12
CA ILE A 32 6.90 7.89 -12.21
C ILE A 32 7.52 7.08 -11.08
N LEU A 33 6.70 6.39 -10.30
CA LEU A 33 7.11 5.50 -9.21
C LEU A 33 6.28 4.22 -9.32
N THR A 34 6.95 3.11 -9.46
CA THR A 34 6.30 1.84 -9.77
C THR A 34 6.65 0.73 -8.78
N SER A 35 7.30 1.10 -7.67
CA SER A 35 7.58 0.16 -6.58
C SER A 35 7.63 0.84 -5.22
N VAL A 36 7.30 0.08 -4.18
CA VAL A 36 7.46 0.49 -2.77
C VAL A 36 8.92 0.88 -2.48
N ALA A 37 9.87 0.15 -3.06
CA ALA A 37 11.29 0.47 -2.91
C ALA A 37 11.63 1.86 -3.46
N GLU A 38 11.14 2.24 -4.65
CA GLU A 38 11.34 3.57 -5.23
C GLU A 38 10.68 4.65 -4.38
N ALA A 39 9.45 4.41 -3.90
CA ALA A 39 8.75 5.33 -3.01
C ALA A 39 9.52 5.57 -1.71
N CYS A 40 10.13 4.52 -1.14
CA CYS A 40 10.99 4.63 0.05
C CYS A 40 12.23 5.48 -0.20
N VAL A 41 12.87 5.35 -1.38
CA VAL A 41 14.01 6.20 -1.76
C VAL A 41 13.60 7.67 -1.82
N VAL A 42 12.44 7.97 -2.40
CA VAL A 42 11.95 9.35 -2.50
C VAL A 42 11.57 9.88 -1.11
N ALA A 43 10.86 9.13 -0.30
CA ALA A 43 10.51 9.52 1.06
C ALA A 43 11.76 9.80 1.91
N ALA A 44 12.80 8.95 1.78
CA ALA A 44 14.07 9.16 2.46
C ALA A 44 14.80 10.44 2.02
N ARG A 45 14.75 10.80 0.74
CA ARG A 45 15.36 12.04 0.23
C ARG A 45 14.61 13.30 0.65
N VAL A 46 13.29 13.20 0.77
CA VAL A 46 12.47 14.30 1.31
C VAL A 46 12.77 14.54 2.78
N ASP A 47 13.06 13.47 3.53
CA ASP A 47 13.45 13.48 4.93
C ASP A 47 12.48 14.26 5.83
N MET A 48 11.19 13.96 5.68
CA MET A 48 10.11 14.56 6.48
C MET A 48 9.26 13.44 7.07
N PRO A 49 8.96 13.46 8.38
CA PRO A 49 8.14 12.41 9.02
C PRO A 49 6.68 12.39 8.51
N GLU A 50 6.20 13.50 7.95
CA GLU A 50 4.88 13.60 7.34
C GLU A 50 4.81 12.96 5.95
N VAL A 51 5.95 12.62 5.34
CA VAL A 51 6.03 11.98 4.02
C VAL A 51 6.40 10.52 4.20
N THR A 52 5.46 9.65 3.95
CA THR A 52 5.52 8.20 4.17
C THR A 52 5.23 7.44 2.88
N VAL A 53 5.10 6.12 2.98
CA VAL A 53 4.83 5.24 1.85
C VAL A 53 3.55 4.45 2.10
N LEU A 54 2.82 4.21 1.02
CA LEU A 54 1.69 3.28 0.94
C LEU A 54 2.12 2.08 0.09
N ALA A 55 1.76 0.89 0.52
CA ALA A 55 1.88 -0.33 -0.28
C ALA A 55 0.49 -0.80 -0.70
N ASP A 56 0.26 -0.90 -2.00
CA ASP A 56 -0.94 -1.51 -2.58
C ASP A 56 -0.59 -2.88 -3.13
N PHE A 57 -1.22 -3.93 -2.57
CA PHE A 57 -0.93 -5.31 -2.94
C PHE A 57 -1.25 -5.60 -4.40
N TYR A 58 -2.28 -4.97 -4.98
CA TYR A 58 -2.59 -5.12 -6.41
C TYR A 58 -1.46 -4.56 -7.29
N HIS A 59 -0.97 -3.35 -7.01
CA HIS A 59 0.12 -2.76 -7.80
C HIS A 59 1.42 -3.54 -7.66
N MET A 60 1.72 -4.03 -6.47
CA MET A 60 2.89 -4.87 -6.23
C MET A 60 2.83 -6.20 -7.01
N ASP A 61 1.66 -6.85 -7.02
CA ASP A 61 1.48 -8.12 -7.75
C ASP A 61 1.55 -7.92 -9.28
N GLU A 62 0.97 -6.84 -9.80
CA GLU A 62 1.03 -6.50 -11.25
C GLU A 62 2.47 -6.23 -11.76
N GLU A 63 3.39 -5.87 -10.87
CA GLU A 63 4.81 -5.60 -11.17
C GLU A 63 5.75 -6.73 -10.71
N ASP A 64 5.22 -7.86 -10.25
CA ASP A 64 6.00 -8.94 -9.63
C ASP A 64 6.96 -8.40 -8.53
N GLU A 65 6.54 -7.35 -7.80
CA GLU A 65 7.37 -6.70 -6.79
C GLU A 65 7.57 -7.62 -5.58
N PRO A 66 8.83 -7.86 -5.13
CA PRO A 66 9.07 -8.73 -4.00
C PRO A 66 8.51 -8.14 -2.70
N LEU A 67 7.77 -8.96 -1.94
CA LEU A 67 7.18 -8.55 -0.65
C LEU A 67 8.23 -8.15 0.41
N THR A 68 9.51 -8.48 0.20
CA THR A 68 10.61 -7.97 1.03
C THR A 68 10.70 -6.46 1.02
N ASN A 69 10.24 -5.78 -0.04
CA ASN A 69 10.19 -4.32 -0.10
C ASN A 69 9.25 -3.72 0.96
N ILE A 70 8.21 -4.43 1.36
CA ILE A 70 7.35 -4.07 2.51
C ILE A 70 8.15 -4.13 3.81
N VAL A 71 8.91 -5.22 4.01
CA VAL A 71 9.75 -5.39 5.20
C VAL A 71 10.80 -4.27 5.28
N ASP A 72 11.45 -3.97 4.16
CA ASP A 72 12.48 -2.93 4.07
C ASP A 72 11.90 -1.51 4.25
N ALA A 73 10.64 -1.28 3.89
CA ALA A 73 9.95 -0.02 4.15
C ALA A 73 9.81 0.25 5.65
N GLY A 74 9.56 -0.78 6.45
CA GLY A 74 9.52 -0.70 7.91
C GLY A 74 8.62 0.43 8.40
N GLY A 75 9.12 1.25 9.31
CA GLY A 75 8.36 2.37 9.90
C GLY A 75 8.00 3.50 8.94
N ARG A 76 8.42 3.46 7.67
CA ARG A 76 7.95 4.39 6.63
C ARG A 76 6.60 3.99 6.04
N LEU A 77 6.19 2.74 6.20
CA LEU A 77 4.90 2.26 5.74
C LEU A 77 3.79 2.78 6.65
N SER A 78 2.93 3.65 6.17
CA SER A 78 1.86 4.26 6.96
C SER A 78 0.47 3.81 6.58
N HIS A 79 0.30 3.28 5.38
CA HIS A 79 -0.99 2.75 4.90
C HIS A 79 -0.79 1.59 3.93
N VAL A 80 -1.83 0.77 3.83
CA VAL A 80 -1.85 -0.42 2.96
C VAL A 80 -3.19 -0.50 2.25
N HIS A 81 -3.14 -0.76 0.95
CA HIS A 81 -4.29 -1.14 0.16
C HIS A 81 -4.25 -2.63 -0.19
N VAL A 82 -5.43 -3.24 -0.27
CA VAL A 82 -5.58 -4.62 -0.71
C VAL A 82 -6.69 -4.77 -1.73
N ALA A 83 -6.44 -5.58 -2.72
CA ALA A 83 -7.40 -6.14 -3.67
C ALA A 83 -7.00 -7.59 -3.95
N ASP A 84 -7.61 -8.20 -4.96
CA ASP A 84 -7.24 -9.53 -5.44
C ASP A 84 -7.05 -9.50 -6.97
N THR A 85 -6.76 -10.63 -7.56
CA THR A 85 -6.48 -10.77 -8.99
C THR A 85 -7.48 -9.97 -9.85
N GLY A 86 -6.92 -9.16 -10.76
CA GLY A 86 -7.71 -8.27 -11.63
C GLY A 86 -8.36 -7.09 -10.89
N ARG A 87 -7.81 -6.71 -9.76
CA ARG A 87 -8.29 -5.63 -8.88
C ARG A 87 -9.71 -5.87 -8.36
N LEU A 88 -10.12 -7.15 -8.22
CA LEU A 88 -11.39 -7.53 -7.62
C LEU A 88 -11.29 -7.54 -6.08
N HIS A 89 -12.41 -7.76 -5.42
CA HIS A 89 -12.42 -7.76 -3.96
C HIS A 89 -11.65 -8.97 -3.37
N PRO A 90 -11.03 -8.84 -2.18
CA PRO A 90 -10.28 -9.91 -1.53
C PRO A 90 -11.04 -11.23 -1.42
N GLY A 91 -10.36 -12.33 -1.71
CA GLY A 91 -10.91 -13.69 -1.67
C GLY A 91 -11.53 -14.17 -2.98
N THR A 92 -11.38 -13.41 -4.07
CA THR A 92 -11.90 -13.80 -5.41
C THR A 92 -10.83 -14.33 -6.36
N GLY A 93 -9.57 -14.17 -6.01
CA GLY A 93 -8.44 -14.52 -6.86
C GLY A 93 -7.43 -15.43 -6.18
N SER A 94 -6.16 -15.24 -6.50
CA SER A 94 -5.08 -16.15 -6.10
C SER A 94 -3.88 -15.43 -5.48
N TYR A 95 -4.03 -14.19 -4.99
CA TYR A 95 -2.94 -13.49 -4.32
C TYR A 95 -2.50 -14.21 -3.05
N ASP A 96 -1.18 -14.24 -2.80
CA ASP A 96 -0.60 -14.89 -1.62
C ASP A 96 -0.75 -14.00 -0.38
N TYR A 97 -1.97 -13.91 0.12
CA TYR A 97 -2.27 -13.16 1.34
C TYR A 97 -1.46 -13.63 2.56
N PRO A 98 -1.24 -14.94 2.79
CA PRO A 98 -0.37 -15.39 3.87
C PRO A 98 1.04 -14.80 3.82
N ALA A 99 1.69 -14.79 2.65
CA ALA A 99 3.01 -14.17 2.47
C ALA A 99 2.95 -12.65 2.67
N PHE A 100 1.89 -12.00 2.19
CA PHE A 100 1.69 -10.57 2.36
C PHE A 100 1.54 -10.18 3.85
N TRP A 101 0.74 -10.93 4.62
CA TRP A 101 0.61 -10.73 6.06
C TRP A 101 1.92 -10.91 6.81
N GLN A 102 2.73 -11.91 6.42
CA GLN A 102 4.06 -12.12 6.99
C GLN A 102 4.98 -10.93 6.71
N ALA A 103 4.93 -10.36 5.51
CA ALA A 103 5.72 -9.18 5.16
C ALA A 103 5.30 -7.95 5.98
N LEU A 104 4.01 -7.70 6.18
CA LEU A 104 3.52 -6.63 7.04
C LEU A 104 3.94 -6.82 8.50
N ALA A 105 3.85 -8.04 9.01
CA ALA A 105 4.35 -8.36 10.35
C ALA A 105 5.87 -8.13 10.47
N GLY A 106 6.64 -8.52 9.44
CA GLY A 106 8.08 -8.28 9.35
C GLY A 106 8.45 -6.80 9.32
N ALA A 107 7.61 -5.96 8.72
CA ALA A 107 7.72 -4.49 8.72
C ALA A 107 7.33 -3.86 10.07
N GLY A 108 6.72 -4.61 10.98
CA GLY A 108 6.13 -4.09 12.22
C GLY A 108 4.88 -3.22 11.97
N TYR A 109 4.16 -3.48 10.87
CA TYR A 109 2.97 -2.72 10.53
C TYR A 109 1.75 -3.15 11.35
N ASP A 110 1.17 -2.22 12.09
CA ASP A 110 0.00 -2.43 12.97
C ASP A 110 -1.13 -1.41 12.73
N SER A 111 -1.14 -0.76 11.56
CA SER A 111 -2.07 0.30 11.24
C SER A 111 -3.24 -0.20 10.37
N ARG A 112 -3.93 0.73 9.72
CA ARG A 112 -5.15 0.45 8.94
C ARG A 112 -4.82 -0.11 7.57
N ILE A 113 -5.70 -1.01 7.10
CA ILE A 113 -5.70 -1.55 5.74
C ILE A 113 -7.03 -1.17 5.09
N SER A 114 -6.97 -0.63 3.89
CA SER A 114 -8.16 -0.31 3.10
C SER A 114 -8.32 -1.31 1.95
N VAL A 115 -9.56 -1.70 1.67
CA VAL A 115 -9.88 -2.46 0.46
C VAL A 115 -10.08 -1.46 -0.67
N GLU A 116 -9.15 -1.44 -1.62
CA GLU A 116 -9.24 -0.64 -2.83
C GLU A 116 -9.36 -1.55 -4.05
N CYS A 117 -10.60 -1.80 -4.48
CA CYS A 117 -10.88 -2.75 -5.54
C CYS A 117 -12.05 -2.31 -6.43
N ASN A 118 -12.18 -3.00 -7.55
CA ASN A 118 -13.30 -2.83 -8.47
C ASN A 118 -14.50 -3.66 -7.98
N TRP A 119 -15.38 -3.05 -7.19
CA TRP A 119 -16.63 -3.66 -6.79
C TRP A 119 -17.58 -3.77 -7.98
N ARG A 120 -18.11 -4.97 -8.23
CA ARG A 120 -19.17 -5.21 -9.21
C ARG A 120 -20.55 -4.95 -8.60
N ASP A 121 -20.70 -5.40 -7.36
CA ASP A 121 -21.90 -5.22 -6.52
C ASP A 121 -21.49 -5.11 -5.05
N PHE A 122 -21.13 -3.92 -4.62
CA PHE A 122 -20.64 -3.67 -3.26
C PHE A 122 -21.52 -4.26 -2.16
N PRO A 123 -22.89 -4.12 -2.18
CA PRO A 123 -23.72 -4.68 -1.13
C PRO A 123 -23.58 -6.19 -0.93
N THR A 124 -23.34 -6.94 -2.00
CA THR A 124 -23.20 -8.40 -1.94
C THR A 124 -21.76 -8.87 -1.73
N GLU A 125 -20.77 -8.06 -2.13
CA GLU A 125 -19.35 -8.45 -2.15
C GLU A 125 -18.59 -8.03 -0.89
N VAL A 126 -19.01 -6.97 -0.21
CA VAL A 126 -18.28 -6.44 0.96
C VAL A 126 -18.21 -7.41 2.13
N ALA A 127 -19.31 -8.12 2.43
CA ALA A 127 -19.35 -9.03 3.57
C ALA A 127 -18.45 -10.27 3.36
N PRO A 128 -18.46 -10.98 2.22
CA PRO A 128 -17.51 -12.06 1.95
C PRO A 128 -16.05 -11.57 1.91
N ALA A 129 -15.74 -10.41 1.32
CA ALA A 129 -14.40 -9.84 1.31
C ALA A 129 -13.86 -9.61 2.73
N MET A 130 -14.66 -8.98 3.58
CA MET A 130 -14.28 -8.72 4.98
C MET A 130 -14.15 -10.01 5.81
N ARG A 131 -14.93 -11.02 5.50
CA ARG A 131 -14.78 -12.35 6.13
C ARG A 131 -13.46 -12.98 5.73
N PHE A 132 -13.17 -13.03 4.44
CA PHE A 132 -11.90 -13.55 3.91
C PHE A 132 -10.70 -12.88 4.57
N LEU A 133 -10.67 -11.54 4.62
CA LEU A 133 -9.58 -10.81 5.24
C LEU A 133 -9.39 -11.15 6.73
N ARG A 134 -10.48 -11.30 7.49
CA ARG A 134 -10.40 -11.68 8.90
C ARG A 134 -9.93 -13.12 9.12
N GLU A 135 -10.34 -14.04 8.24
CA GLU A 135 -9.96 -15.45 8.31
C GLU A 135 -8.53 -15.70 7.83
N SER A 136 -8.05 -14.90 6.86
CA SER A 136 -6.68 -15.02 6.33
C SER A 136 -5.64 -14.31 7.20
N PHE A 137 -6.04 -13.32 7.99
CA PHE A 137 -5.12 -12.58 8.85
C PHE A 137 -4.71 -13.42 10.06
N PRO A 138 -3.43 -13.73 10.25
CA PRO A 138 -2.96 -14.41 11.44
C PRO A 138 -3.01 -13.42 12.62
N GLY A 139 -4.02 -13.50 13.43
CA GLY A 139 -4.23 -12.61 14.57
C GLY A 139 -3.04 -12.45 15.52
#